data_c3b29d232d19307ff411c2a989eca9ac
#
_entry.id   c3b29d232d19307ff411c2a989eca9ac
#
_cell.length_a   1.000
_cell.length_b   1.000
_cell.length_c   1.000
_cell.angle_alpha   90.00
_cell.angle_beta   90.00
_cell.angle_gamma   90.00
#
_symmetry.space_group_name_H-M   'P 1'
#
loop_
_entity.id
_entity.type
_entity.pdbx_description
1 polymer ?
#
loop_
_entity_poly.entity_id
_entity_poly.type
_entity_poly.pdbx_seq_one_letter_code
_entity_poly.pdbx_strand_id
1 'polypeptide(L)'
;MVLGEGARFLVRRGFAEERSVGEMLETLDYARSLGLTHITDNVREQPSFLCNCCRCCCELMTGVQSGFPDGLAKTPFIAEVDPRRCDYCGECLRDCNVKCIGLASGARDPAGRGADKPARRYAQIDSDVRLGCGVCASACERGAISLVKRHGYHRPPRSPVRLFARMLWEKGRLGPFVAEGLRRRRRLPPLRR
;
A
#
# COMPACT_ATOMS: atom_id res chain seq x y z
N MET A 1 -12.41 7.75 2.56
CA MET A 1 -12.97 8.66 1.53
C MET A 1 -13.46 7.84 0.36
N VAL A 2 -14.63 8.15 -0.19
CA VAL A 2 -15.18 7.50 -1.41
C VAL A 2 -15.08 8.50 -2.55
N LEU A 3 -14.83 8.03 -3.76
CA LEU A 3 -14.56 8.85 -4.93
C LEU A 3 -15.54 8.54 -6.08
N GLY A 4 -15.65 9.46 -7.02
CA GLY A 4 -16.40 9.25 -8.26
C GLY A 4 -17.91 9.00 -8.06
N GLU A 5 -18.49 8.12 -8.86
CA GLU A 5 -19.93 7.83 -8.84
C GLU A 5 -20.41 7.24 -7.51
N GLY A 6 -19.57 6.45 -6.83
CA GLY A 6 -19.87 5.92 -5.50
C GLY A 6 -20.08 7.03 -4.47
N ALA A 7 -19.23 8.06 -4.50
CA ALA A 7 -19.37 9.24 -3.64
C ALA A 7 -20.68 9.99 -3.92
N ARG A 8 -20.98 10.27 -5.19
CA ARG A 8 -22.23 10.92 -5.58
C ARG A 8 -23.48 10.15 -5.14
N PHE A 9 -23.45 8.82 -5.25
CA PHE A 9 -24.55 7.98 -4.76
C PHE A 9 -24.74 8.13 -3.25
N LEU A 10 -23.67 8.07 -2.46
CA LEU A 10 -23.72 8.19 -1.00
C LEU A 10 -24.20 9.57 -0.55
N VAL A 11 -23.72 10.63 -1.21
CA VAL A 11 -24.16 12.02 -0.93
C VAL A 11 -25.65 12.17 -1.21
N ARG A 12 -26.14 11.73 -2.37
CA ARG A 12 -27.59 11.78 -2.70
C ARG A 12 -28.49 11.01 -1.72
N ARG A 13 -27.95 10.01 -1.03
CA ARG A 13 -28.66 9.21 -0.01
C ARG A 13 -28.46 9.74 1.41
N GLY A 14 -27.71 10.82 1.62
CA GLY A 14 -27.44 11.38 2.93
C GLY A 14 -26.48 10.57 3.80
N PHE A 15 -25.72 9.64 3.21
CA PHE A 15 -24.71 8.81 3.91
C PHE A 15 -23.31 9.44 3.88
N ALA A 16 -23.09 10.47 3.11
CA ALA A 16 -21.81 11.16 2.99
C ALA A 16 -22.01 12.63 2.69
N GLU A 17 -21.00 13.41 2.95
CA GLU A 17 -20.92 14.84 2.60
C GLU A 17 -19.90 15.03 1.47
N GLU A 18 -20.20 15.93 0.54
CA GLU A 18 -19.27 16.33 -0.49
C GLU A 18 -18.16 17.20 0.12
N ARG A 19 -16.93 16.94 -0.28
CA ARG A 19 -15.74 17.68 0.15
C ARG A 19 -14.95 18.16 -1.06
N SER A 20 -14.40 19.35 -0.94
CA SER A 20 -13.50 19.92 -1.94
C SER A 20 -12.17 19.18 -1.99
N VAL A 21 -11.42 19.36 -3.09
CA VAL A 21 -10.08 18.81 -3.23
C VAL A 21 -9.15 19.32 -2.11
N GLY A 22 -9.27 20.58 -1.71
CA GLY A 22 -8.50 21.17 -0.61
C GLY A 22 -8.72 20.43 0.71
N GLU A 23 -9.99 20.26 1.13
CA GLU A 23 -10.34 19.54 2.36
C GLU A 23 -9.89 18.07 2.33
N MET A 24 -9.92 17.45 1.14
CA MET A 24 -9.41 16.09 1.00
C MET A 24 -7.89 16.02 1.18
N LEU A 25 -7.14 16.99 0.64
CA LEU A 25 -5.69 17.06 0.81
C LEU A 25 -5.31 17.33 2.28
N GLU A 26 -6.00 18.22 2.96
CA GLU A 26 -5.85 18.47 4.40
C GLU A 26 -6.09 17.18 5.22
N THR A 27 -7.14 16.42 4.87
CA THR A 27 -7.43 15.13 5.51
C THR A 27 -6.31 14.12 5.29
N LEU A 28 -5.71 14.09 4.10
CA LEU A 28 -4.58 13.21 3.79
C LEU A 28 -3.32 13.62 4.55
N ASP A 29 -3.03 14.91 4.62
CA ASP A 29 -1.88 15.43 5.37
C ASP A 29 -2.03 15.16 6.87
N TYR A 30 -3.24 15.34 7.42
CA TYR A 30 -3.53 14.97 8.79
C TYR A 30 -3.37 13.46 9.03
N ALA A 31 -3.91 12.61 8.15
CA ALA A 31 -3.74 11.17 8.26
C ALA A 31 -2.26 10.75 8.15
N ARG A 32 -1.48 11.42 7.31
CA ARG A 32 -0.03 11.22 7.22
C ARG A 32 0.69 11.59 8.51
N SER A 33 0.33 12.70 9.14
CA SER A 33 0.91 13.13 10.42
C SER A 33 0.66 12.13 11.55
N LEU A 34 -0.43 11.35 11.46
CA LEU A 34 -0.76 10.26 12.38
C LEU A 34 -0.09 8.92 12.02
N GLY A 35 0.79 8.87 11.03
CA GLY A 35 1.45 7.65 10.58
C GLY A 35 0.52 6.65 9.87
N LEU A 36 -0.62 7.10 9.33
CA LEU A 36 -1.54 6.22 8.61
C LEU A 36 -1.04 5.95 7.18
N THR A 37 -1.29 4.73 6.72
CA THR A 37 -0.99 4.32 5.34
C THR A 37 -2.18 4.61 4.43
N HIS A 38 -1.95 5.29 3.33
CA HIS A 38 -2.95 5.52 2.29
C HIS A 38 -3.08 4.30 1.39
N ILE A 39 -4.30 3.78 1.26
CA ILE A 39 -4.61 2.61 0.41
C ILE A 39 -5.75 2.98 -0.53
N THR A 40 -5.61 2.62 -1.80
CA THR A 40 -6.66 2.75 -2.81
C THR A 40 -6.78 1.46 -3.62
N ASP A 41 -7.83 1.34 -4.42
CA ASP A 41 -7.93 0.28 -5.42
C ASP A 41 -6.75 0.39 -6.41
N ASN A 42 -6.20 -0.77 -6.77
CA ASN A 42 -5.00 -0.87 -7.59
C ASN A 42 -5.28 -0.58 -9.07
N VAL A 43 -5.76 0.66 -9.36
CA VAL A 43 -6.05 1.16 -10.71
C VAL A 43 -5.43 2.54 -10.93
N ARG A 44 -5.18 2.90 -12.19
CA ARG A 44 -4.57 4.19 -12.53
C ARG A 44 -5.57 5.31 -12.76
N GLU A 45 -6.76 4.97 -13.18
CA GLU A 45 -7.81 5.91 -13.55
C GLU A 45 -9.07 5.63 -12.75
N GLN A 46 -9.70 6.68 -12.29
CA GLN A 46 -10.96 6.65 -11.54
C GLN A 46 -10.94 5.68 -10.34
N PRO A 47 -10.01 5.87 -9.39
CA PRO A 47 -10.06 5.11 -8.15
C PRO A 47 -11.40 5.37 -7.44
N SER A 48 -11.95 4.34 -6.80
CA SER A 48 -13.29 4.41 -6.18
C SER A 48 -13.24 4.81 -4.71
N PHE A 49 -12.11 4.60 -4.05
CA PHE A 49 -11.94 4.95 -2.64
C PHE A 49 -10.48 5.29 -2.31
N LEU A 50 -10.30 5.93 -1.16
CA LEU A 50 -9.02 6.13 -0.52
C LEU A 50 -9.20 5.94 0.99
N CYS A 51 -8.55 4.90 1.52
CA CYS A 51 -8.52 4.58 2.94
C CYS A 51 -7.26 5.16 3.60
N ASN A 52 -7.40 5.51 4.88
CA ASN A 52 -6.29 5.89 5.76
C ASN A 52 -6.19 4.82 6.85
N CYS A 53 -5.24 3.93 6.74
CA CYS A 53 -5.21 2.67 7.48
C CYS A 53 -4.11 2.64 8.54
N CYS A 54 -4.45 2.21 9.76
CA CYS A 54 -3.49 1.85 10.80
C CYS A 54 -3.27 0.34 10.85
N ARG A 55 -2.22 -0.07 11.55
CA ARG A 55 -1.92 -1.49 11.81
C ARG A 55 -2.87 -2.16 12.81
N CYS A 56 -3.62 -1.38 13.59
CA CYS A 56 -4.43 -1.88 14.70
C CYS A 56 -5.79 -2.41 14.28
N CYS A 57 -6.39 -1.86 13.19
CA CYS A 57 -7.78 -2.14 12.82
C CYS A 57 -7.93 -2.58 11.35
N CYS A 58 -6.90 -2.45 10.52
CA CYS A 58 -7.00 -2.76 9.10
C CYS A 58 -6.74 -4.23 8.84
N GLU A 59 -7.76 -4.95 8.36
CA GLU A 59 -7.68 -6.37 7.98
C GLU A 59 -6.59 -6.64 6.93
N LEU A 60 -6.40 -5.72 5.98
CA LEU A 60 -5.34 -5.86 4.95
C LEU A 60 -3.95 -5.79 5.58
N MET A 61 -3.73 -4.85 6.51
CA MET A 61 -2.45 -4.74 7.22
C MET A 61 -2.22 -5.96 8.12
N THR A 62 -3.26 -6.44 8.79
CA THR A 62 -3.22 -7.65 9.61
C THR A 62 -2.90 -8.87 8.74
N GLY A 63 -3.50 -9.00 7.57
CA GLY A 63 -3.18 -10.06 6.61
C GLY A 63 -1.71 -10.08 6.22
N VAL A 64 -1.13 -8.92 5.88
CA VAL A 64 0.32 -8.82 5.57
C VAL A 64 1.17 -9.27 6.75
N GLN A 65 0.85 -8.83 7.98
CA GLN A 65 1.56 -9.23 9.20
C GLN A 65 1.42 -10.72 9.51
N SER A 66 0.31 -11.35 9.10
CA SER A 66 0.01 -12.78 9.31
C SER A 66 0.58 -13.70 8.22
N GLY A 67 1.47 -13.21 7.36
CA GLY A 67 2.16 -14.02 6.36
C GLY A 67 1.56 -13.98 4.95
N PHE A 68 0.71 -12.99 4.65
CA PHE A 68 0.16 -12.74 3.31
C PHE A 68 0.73 -11.45 2.71
N PRO A 69 2.04 -11.34 2.43
CA PRO A 69 2.70 -10.10 1.99
C PRO A 69 2.16 -9.58 0.65
N ASP A 70 1.58 -10.45 -0.16
CA ASP A 70 0.95 -10.11 -1.45
C ASP A 70 -0.54 -9.75 -1.33
N GLY A 71 -1.09 -9.70 -0.12
CA GLY A 71 -2.46 -9.25 0.14
C GLY A 71 -2.69 -7.77 -0.20
N LEU A 72 -1.62 -6.98 -0.27
CA LEU A 72 -1.60 -5.59 -0.72
C LEU A 72 -0.64 -5.43 -1.89
N ALA A 73 -1.08 -4.73 -2.94
CA ALA A 73 -0.19 -4.34 -4.02
C ALA A 73 0.88 -3.36 -3.51
N LYS A 74 2.13 -3.69 -3.79
CA LYS A 74 3.28 -2.86 -3.40
C LYS A 74 3.33 -1.58 -4.24
N THR A 75 3.77 -0.46 -3.67
CA THR A 75 3.90 0.81 -4.40
C THR A 75 5.11 0.79 -5.36
N PRO A 76 5.21 1.76 -6.29
CA PRO A 76 6.40 1.90 -7.15
C PRO A 76 7.65 2.37 -6.39
N PHE A 77 7.57 2.50 -5.09
CA PHE A 77 8.67 2.94 -4.25
C PHE A 77 9.09 1.87 -3.25
N ILE A 78 10.32 1.94 -2.81
CA ILE A 78 10.86 1.16 -1.70
C ILE A 78 11.57 2.08 -0.73
N ALA A 79 11.48 1.77 0.55
CA ALA A 79 12.23 2.47 1.58
C ALA A 79 13.64 1.86 1.69
N GLU A 80 14.65 2.73 1.66
CA GLU A 80 16.06 2.37 1.87
C GLU A 80 16.62 3.16 3.04
N VAL A 81 17.46 2.50 3.83
CA VAL A 81 18.08 3.09 5.02
C VAL A 81 19.54 3.44 4.70
N ASP A 82 19.93 4.68 4.96
CA ASP A 82 21.34 5.06 5.02
C ASP A 82 21.90 4.74 6.43
N PRO A 83 22.76 3.71 6.56
CA PRO A 83 23.31 3.33 7.86
C PRO A 83 24.19 4.43 8.49
N ARG A 84 24.69 5.39 7.70
CA ARG A 84 25.54 6.49 8.21
C ARG A 84 24.73 7.54 8.95
N ARG A 85 23.46 7.73 8.57
CA ARG A 85 22.55 8.71 9.14
C ARG A 85 21.65 8.12 10.23
N CYS A 86 21.49 6.79 10.26
CA CYS A 86 20.66 6.10 11.23
C CYS A 86 21.29 6.14 12.62
N ASP A 87 20.58 6.66 13.61
CA ASP A 87 20.97 6.73 15.02
C ASP A 87 20.39 5.60 15.88
N TYR A 88 19.67 4.64 15.25
CA TYR A 88 19.07 3.49 15.92
C TYR A 88 17.93 3.84 16.91
N CYS A 89 17.23 4.95 16.73
CA CYS A 89 16.17 5.41 17.64
C CYS A 89 14.93 4.50 17.69
N GLY A 90 14.66 3.71 16.62
CA GLY A 90 13.54 2.77 16.58
C GLY A 90 12.19 3.38 16.18
N GLU A 91 12.08 4.69 15.92
CA GLU A 91 10.84 5.37 15.53
C GLU A 91 10.18 4.72 14.28
N CYS A 92 10.98 4.46 13.25
CA CYS A 92 10.51 3.82 12.02
C CYS A 92 9.96 2.40 12.27
N LEU A 93 10.49 1.67 13.24
CA LEU A 93 10.01 0.35 13.64
C LEU A 93 8.68 0.46 14.39
N ARG A 94 8.58 1.43 15.32
CA ARG A 94 7.36 1.69 16.07
C ARG A 94 6.20 2.05 15.15
N ASP A 95 6.43 2.87 14.15
CA ASP A 95 5.39 3.42 13.27
C ASP A 95 5.11 2.56 12.03
N CYS A 96 5.89 1.48 11.80
CA CYS A 96 5.67 0.60 10.66
C CYS A 96 4.34 -0.16 10.76
N ASN A 97 3.42 0.11 9.82
CA ASN A 97 2.09 -0.49 9.80
C ASN A 97 2.07 -1.98 9.42
N VAL A 98 3.13 -2.50 8.81
CA VAL A 98 3.24 -3.93 8.44
C VAL A 98 4.35 -4.67 9.19
N LYS A 99 4.97 -4.01 10.17
CA LYS A 99 6.03 -4.58 11.03
C LYS A 99 7.20 -5.21 10.25
N CYS A 100 7.56 -4.61 9.12
CA CYS A 100 8.64 -5.11 8.26
C CYS A 100 10.02 -4.52 8.61
N ILE A 101 10.15 -3.80 9.73
CA ILE A 101 11.41 -3.17 10.12
C ILE A 101 11.93 -3.82 11.40
N GLY A 102 13.17 -4.26 11.36
CA GLY A 102 13.92 -4.74 12.49
C GLY A 102 15.11 -3.83 12.81
N LEU A 103 15.71 -4.04 13.96
CA LEU A 103 16.95 -3.37 14.36
C LEU A 103 18.08 -4.38 14.23
N ALA A 104 18.97 -4.18 13.26
CA ALA A 104 20.15 -5.01 13.06
C ALA A 104 21.37 -4.44 13.77
N SER A 105 22.18 -5.32 14.32
CA SER A 105 23.54 -5.01 14.78
C SER A 105 24.52 -5.68 13.82
N GLY A 106 25.41 -4.88 13.20
CA GLY A 106 26.60 -5.45 12.59
C GLY A 106 26.63 -5.67 11.10
N ALA A 107 26.26 -4.69 10.28
CA ALA A 107 26.81 -4.66 8.94
C ALA A 107 28.17 -3.94 8.96
N ARG A 108 29.22 -4.67 8.58
CA ARG A 108 30.51 -4.07 8.20
C ARG A 108 30.25 -3.10 7.03
N ASP A 109 30.93 -1.98 7.02
CA ASP A 109 30.96 -1.07 5.87
C ASP A 109 31.21 -1.91 4.59
N PRO A 110 30.30 -1.94 3.59
CA PRO A 110 30.51 -2.69 2.36
C PRO A 110 31.80 -2.27 1.61
N ALA A 111 32.40 -1.13 2.00
CA ALA A 111 33.66 -0.64 1.45
C ALA A 111 34.90 -1.14 2.24
N GLY A 112 34.75 -2.02 3.24
CA GLY A 112 35.87 -2.64 3.96
C GLY A 112 36.77 -1.68 4.75
N ARG A 113 36.39 -0.44 4.92
CA ARG A 113 37.17 0.61 5.59
C ARG A 113 36.88 0.65 7.09
N GLY A 114 37.54 -0.18 7.86
CA GLY A 114 37.53 -0.12 9.34
C GLY A 114 37.17 -1.45 10.00
N ALA A 115 38.09 -2.40 9.93
CA ALA A 115 37.95 -3.69 10.65
C ALA A 115 37.87 -3.52 12.18
N ASP A 116 38.30 -2.37 12.72
CA ASP A 116 38.37 -2.11 14.17
C ASP A 116 37.25 -1.22 14.73
N LYS A 117 36.23 -0.83 13.91
CA LYS A 117 35.11 -0.05 14.44
C LYS A 117 33.99 -0.98 14.88
N PRO A 118 33.36 -0.72 16.06
CA PRO A 118 32.22 -1.51 16.51
C PRO A 118 31.13 -1.50 15.45
N ALA A 119 30.53 -2.67 15.24
CA ALA A 119 29.47 -2.88 14.28
C ALA A 119 28.35 -1.86 14.50
N ARG A 120 28.11 -1.02 13.49
CA ARG A 120 27.11 0.04 13.61
C ARG A 120 25.72 -0.56 13.58
N ARG A 121 24.87 -0.16 14.52
CA ARG A 121 23.47 -0.55 14.57
C ARG A 121 22.66 0.36 13.65
N TYR A 122 21.73 -0.20 12.91
CA TYR A 122 20.81 0.55 12.05
C TYR A 122 19.50 -0.20 11.83
N ALA A 123 18.46 0.49 11.35
CA ALA A 123 17.20 -0.13 10.98
C ALA A 123 17.35 -0.96 9.70
N GLN A 124 16.87 -2.20 9.72
CA GLN A 124 16.84 -3.08 8.56
C GLN A 124 15.39 -3.31 8.13
N ILE A 125 15.12 -3.16 6.85
CA ILE A 125 13.77 -3.30 6.28
C ILE A 125 13.69 -4.60 5.50
N ASP A 126 12.72 -5.45 5.86
CA ASP A 126 12.43 -6.69 5.15
C ASP A 126 11.93 -6.38 3.72
N SER A 127 12.68 -6.88 2.72
CA SER A 127 12.41 -6.65 1.30
C SER A 127 11.10 -7.27 0.82
N ASP A 128 10.67 -8.37 1.43
CA ASP A 128 9.55 -9.16 0.96
C ASP A 128 8.22 -8.62 1.50
N VAL A 129 8.24 -8.06 2.70
CA VAL A 129 7.04 -7.52 3.38
C VAL A 129 6.82 -6.03 3.11
N ARG A 130 7.89 -5.26 2.86
CA ARG A 130 7.79 -3.78 2.70
C ARG A 130 6.84 -3.37 1.57
N LEU A 131 5.88 -2.52 1.89
CA LEU A 131 4.90 -1.99 0.93
C LEU A 131 5.43 -0.81 0.11
N GLY A 132 6.30 0.00 0.71
CA GLY A 132 6.74 1.28 0.15
C GLY A 132 5.76 2.43 0.44
N CYS A 133 4.98 2.33 1.51
CA CYS A 133 3.95 3.32 1.88
C CYS A 133 4.51 4.66 2.37
N GLY A 134 5.80 4.73 2.73
CA GLY A 134 6.47 5.98 3.12
C GLY A 134 6.37 6.35 4.60
N VAL A 135 5.56 5.66 5.41
CA VAL A 135 5.37 5.99 6.84
C VAL A 135 6.71 6.02 7.59
N CYS A 136 7.57 5.02 7.38
CA CYS A 136 8.89 4.97 8.02
C CYS A 136 9.82 6.13 7.60
N ALA A 137 9.70 6.62 6.37
CA ALA A 137 10.48 7.78 5.90
C ALA A 137 9.98 9.07 6.56
N SER A 138 8.64 9.22 6.72
CA SER A 138 8.05 10.37 7.42
C SER A 138 8.36 10.35 8.92
N ALA A 139 8.48 9.18 9.54
CA ALA A 139 8.82 9.02 10.96
C ALA A 139 10.32 9.22 11.26
N CYS A 140 11.18 9.27 10.24
CA CYS A 140 12.62 9.37 10.44
C CYS A 140 13.09 10.83 10.51
N GLU A 141 13.16 11.42 11.70
CA GLU A 141 13.64 12.80 11.91
C GLU A 141 15.08 13.01 11.42
N ARG A 142 15.92 11.97 11.45
CA ARG A 142 17.30 12.02 10.93
C ARG A 142 17.37 12.00 9.40
N GLY A 143 16.24 11.77 8.72
CA GLY A 143 16.21 11.61 7.28
C GLY A 143 17.11 10.47 6.78
N ALA A 144 17.29 9.43 7.60
CA ALA A 144 18.08 8.26 7.25
C ALA A 144 17.32 7.29 6.33
N ILE A 145 16.01 7.49 6.17
CA ILE A 145 15.17 6.63 5.30
C ILE A 145 14.69 7.45 4.12
N SER A 146 14.97 6.98 2.92
CA SER A 146 14.53 7.57 1.67
C SER A 146 13.66 6.61 0.88
N LEU A 147 12.77 7.15 0.03
CA LEU A 147 11.98 6.37 -0.90
C LEU A 147 12.64 6.40 -2.27
N VAL A 148 13.06 5.25 -2.76
CA VAL A 148 13.63 5.08 -4.10
C VAL A 148 12.67 4.31 -5.01
N LYS A 149 12.83 4.43 -6.32
CA LYS A 149 11.98 3.70 -7.27
C LYS A 149 12.27 2.21 -7.22
N ARG A 150 11.21 1.40 -7.18
CA ARG A 150 11.28 -0.06 -7.24
C ARG A 150 11.61 -0.51 -8.67
N HIS A 151 12.65 -1.31 -8.83
CA HIS A 151 12.92 -1.99 -10.10
C HIS A 151 11.84 -3.03 -10.41
N GLY A 152 11.48 -3.18 -11.71
CA GLY A 152 10.50 -4.18 -12.13
C GLY A 152 9.06 -3.90 -11.68
N TYR A 153 8.73 -2.68 -11.27
CA TYR A 153 7.37 -2.35 -10.86
C TYR A 153 6.38 -2.45 -12.03
N HIS A 154 5.36 -3.29 -11.86
CA HIS A 154 4.26 -3.40 -12.80
C HIS A 154 3.22 -2.31 -12.57
N ARG A 155 3.00 -1.47 -13.58
CA ARG A 155 1.96 -0.44 -13.50
C ARG A 155 0.58 -1.08 -13.34
N PRO A 156 -0.26 -0.56 -12.44
CA PRO A 156 -1.63 -1.01 -12.29
C PRO A 156 -2.43 -0.89 -13.60
N PRO A 157 -3.45 -1.73 -13.80
CA PRO A 157 -4.39 -1.58 -14.91
C PRO A 157 -5.08 -0.21 -14.91
N ARG A 158 -5.56 0.24 -16.07
CA ARG A 158 -6.23 1.55 -16.17
C ARG A 158 -7.55 1.59 -15.41
N SER A 159 -8.31 0.49 -15.40
CA SER A 159 -9.66 0.47 -14.85
C SER A 159 -9.93 -0.77 -13.98
N PRO A 160 -10.96 -0.73 -13.08
CA PRO A 160 -11.35 -1.88 -12.27
C PRO A 160 -11.73 -3.12 -13.09
N VAL A 161 -12.36 -2.93 -14.26
CA VAL A 161 -12.71 -4.05 -15.16
C VAL A 161 -11.45 -4.77 -15.66
N ARG A 162 -10.44 -4.03 -16.07
CA ARG A 162 -9.16 -4.62 -16.49
C ARG A 162 -8.41 -5.28 -15.33
N LEU A 163 -8.48 -4.70 -14.14
CA LEU A 163 -7.93 -5.30 -12.93
C LEU A 163 -8.58 -6.66 -12.65
N PHE A 164 -9.90 -6.70 -12.67
CA PHE A 164 -10.66 -7.93 -12.43
C PHE A 164 -10.38 -9.00 -13.49
N ALA A 165 -10.37 -8.64 -14.77
CA ALA A 165 -10.03 -9.56 -15.86
C ALA A 165 -8.61 -10.12 -15.71
N ARG A 166 -7.64 -9.28 -15.32
CA ARG A 166 -6.27 -9.71 -15.04
C ARG A 166 -6.20 -10.69 -13.86
N MET A 167 -6.89 -10.41 -12.76
CA MET A 167 -6.96 -11.29 -11.59
C MET A 167 -7.57 -12.66 -11.94
N LEU A 168 -8.62 -12.69 -12.76
CA LEU A 168 -9.22 -13.94 -13.24
C LEU A 168 -8.26 -14.72 -14.13
N TRP A 169 -7.52 -14.03 -14.99
CA TRP A 169 -6.51 -14.64 -15.87
C TRP A 169 -5.38 -15.26 -15.06
N GLU A 170 -4.77 -14.50 -14.16
CA GLU A 170 -3.65 -14.94 -13.31
C GLU A 170 -4.03 -16.17 -12.44
N LYS A 171 -5.31 -16.25 -12.04
CA LYS A 171 -5.85 -17.39 -11.27
C LYS A 171 -6.39 -18.53 -12.14
N GLY A 172 -6.26 -18.47 -13.47
CA GLY A 172 -6.81 -19.48 -14.38
C GLY A 172 -8.35 -19.57 -14.38
N ARG A 173 -9.06 -18.57 -13.84
CA ARG A 173 -10.51 -18.58 -13.66
C ARG A 173 -11.30 -17.80 -14.71
N LEU A 174 -10.62 -17.18 -15.67
CA LEU A 174 -11.28 -16.38 -16.70
C LEU A 174 -12.23 -17.21 -17.56
N GLY A 175 -11.80 -18.39 -18.04
CA GLY A 175 -12.63 -19.29 -18.82
C GLY A 175 -13.89 -19.76 -18.11
N PRO A 176 -13.79 -20.33 -16.90
CA PRO A 176 -14.96 -20.69 -16.08
C PRO A 176 -15.90 -19.52 -15.80
N PHE A 177 -15.39 -18.33 -15.52
CA PHE A 177 -16.18 -17.13 -15.26
C PHE A 177 -17.01 -16.71 -16.50
N VAL A 178 -16.37 -16.67 -17.67
CA VAL A 178 -17.06 -16.35 -18.94
C VAL A 178 -18.12 -17.40 -19.27
N ALA A 179 -17.81 -18.69 -19.13
CA ALA A 179 -18.74 -19.77 -19.37
C ALA A 179 -19.99 -19.69 -18.48
N GLU A 180 -19.78 -19.40 -17.19
CA GLU A 180 -20.91 -19.23 -16.25
C GLU A 180 -21.73 -17.98 -16.59
N GLY A 181 -21.11 -16.88 -16.97
CA GLY A 181 -21.78 -15.66 -17.41
C GLY A 181 -22.67 -15.90 -18.64
N LEU A 182 -22.19 -16.70 -19.61
CA LEU A 182 -22.97 -17.09 -20.79
C LEU A 182 -24.15 -18.02 -20.44
N ARG A 183 -23.94 -18.96 -19.51
CA ARG A 183 -25.01 -19.84 -19.01
C ARG A 183 -26.14 -19.06 -18.32
N ARG A 184 -25.77 -18.08 -17.47
CA ARG A 184 -26.74 -17.24 -16.77
C ARG A 184 -27.53 -16.36 -17.71
N ARG A 185 -26.90 -15.77 -18.75
CA ARG A 185 -27.62 -14.99 -19.77
C ARG A 185 -28.73 -15.82 -20.50
N ARG A 186 -28.50 -17.11 -20.74
CA ARG A 186 -29.49 -18.00 -21.37
C ARG A 186 -30.65 -18.32 -20.45
N ARG A 187 -30.53 -18.15 -19.14
CA ARG A 187 -31.58 -18.45 -18.13
C ARG A 187 -32.37 -17.24 -17.67
N LEU A 188 -31.93 -16.03 -17.99
CA LEU A 188 -32.63 -14.81 -17.62
C LEU A 188 -33.84 -14.63 -18.57
N PRO A 189 -35.08 -14.44 -18.04
CA PRO A 189 -36.20 -14.07 -18.85
C PRO A 189 -35.94 -12.70 -19.50
N PRO A 190 -36.55 -12.43 -20.69
CA PRO A 190 -36.41 -11.14 -21.33
C PRO A 190 -36.94 -10.04 -20.40
N LEU A 191 -36.13 -8.99 -20.23
CA LEU A 191 -36.51 -7.80 -19.45
C LEU A 191 -37.83 -7.25 -20.07
N ARG A 192 -38.91 -7.30 -19.31
CA ARG A 192 -40.15 -6.61 -19.70
C ARG A 192 -39.84 -5.11 -19.71
N ARG A 193 -40.02 -4.50 -20.89
CA ARG A 193 -39.94 -3.04 -21.06
C ARG A 193 -41.17 -2.37 -20.45
#